data_bf879ae91576ad5960b115e7b6a971f8
#
_entry.id   bf879ae91576ad5960b115e7b6a971f8
#
_cell.length_a   1.000
_cell.length_b   1.000
_cell.length_c   1.000
_cell.angle_alpha   90.00
_cell.angle_beta   90.00
_cell.angle_gamma   90.00
#
_symmetry.space_group_name_H-M   'P 1'
#
loop_
_entity.id
_entity.type
_entity.pdbx_description
1 polymer ?
#
loop_
_entity_poly.entity_id
_entity_poly.type
_entity_poly.pdbx_seq_one_letter_code
_entity_poly.pdbx_strand_id
1 'polypeptide(L)'
;MELFVFTCASVMVLVGALGVIFRKHPVHAALSLVLTLFGIAVLFVAQSAEFLAAVQVIVYAGAIVILFLFVIMLLGVDKAEDLNIEPIASQRWIAGLAGLGMVGLLTAAVVSGSDILRERGLGIASSVAGENADANIQQLANSIFSDYVFAFEITSVLLVVAVVGTVLLARRRTGKGIA
;
A
#
# COMPACT_ATOMS: atom_id res chain seq x y z
N MET A 1 -12.73 -9.12 -21.64
CA MET A 1 -11.55 -8.25 -21.52
C MET A 1 -11.14 -8.04 -20.06
N GLU A 2 -12.08 -7.86 -19.16
CA GLU A 2 -11.87 -7.64 -17.72
C GLU A 2 -11.09 -8.77 -17.02
N LEU A 3 -11.46 -10.02 -17.29
CA LEU A 3 -10.77 -11.18 -16.69
C LEU A 3 -9.28 -11.24 -17.08
N PHE A 4 -8.95 -10.86 -18.30
CA PHE A 4 -7.57 -10.82 -18.75
C PHE A 4 -6.76 -9.74 -18.04
N VAL A 5 -7.31 -8.52 -17.93
CA VAL A 5 -6.68 -7.41 -17.19
C VAL A 5 -6.51 -7.79 -15.73
N PHE A 6 -7.55 -8.35 -15.10
CA PHE A 6 -7.49 -8.81 -13.71
C PHE A 6 -6.39 -9.86 -13.49
N THR A 7 -6.31 -10.86 -14.38
CA THR A 7 -5.30 -11.92 -14.24
C THR A 7 -3.89 -11.36 -14.40
N CYS A 8 -3.66 -10.51 -15.41
CA CYS A 8 -2.35 -9.89 -15.63
C CYS A 8 -1.93 -9.02 -14.44
N ALA A 9 -2.84 -8.18 -13.94
CA ALA A 9 -2.57 -7.31 -12.80
C ALA A 9 -2.33 -8.13 -11.52
N SER A 10 -3.10 -9.19 -11.28
CA SER A 10 -2.90 -10.09 -10.13
C SER A 10 -1.54 -10.79 -10.18
N VAL A 11 -1.13 -11.28 -11.34
CA VAL A 11 0.20 -11.87 -11.53
C VAL A 11 1.30 -10.84 -11.25
N MET A 12 1.13 -9.61 -11.75
CA MET A 12 2.09 -8.52 -11.52
C MET A 12 2.23 -8.19 -10.04
N VAL A 13 1.11 -8.13 -9.30
CA VAL A 13 1.08 -7.89 -7.85
C VAL A 13 1.79 -9.04 -7.11
N LEU A 14 1.48 -10.28 -7.43
CA LEU A 14 2.08 -11.44 -6.76
C LEU A 14 3.59 -11.54 -7.03
N VAL A 15 4.01 -11.38 -8.28
CA VAL A 15 5.43 -11.39 -8.65
C VAL A 15 6.19 -10.25 -7.97
N GLY A 16 5.62 -9.06 -7.95
CA GLY A 16 6.19 -7.91 -7.27
C GLY A 16 6.29 -8.14 -5.76
N ALA A 17 5.24 -8.62 -5.11
CA ALA A 17 5.21 -8.89 -3.67
C ALA A 17 6.22 -9.98 -3.26
N LEU A 18 6.30 -11.07 -4.03
CA LEU A 18 7.33 -12.10 -3.83
C LEU A 18 8.74 -11.55 -4.07
N GLY A 19 8.89 -10.67 -5.06
CA GLY A 19 10.15 -9.98 -5.32
C GLY A 19 10.63 -9.16 -4.14
N VAL A 20 9.73 -8.49 -3.40
CA VAL A 20 10.09 -7.75 -2.17
C VAL A 20 10.69 -8.68 -1.12
N ILE A 21 10.11 -9.87 -0.94
CA ILE A 21 10.52 -10.82 0.11
C ILE A 21 11.83 -11.52 -0.24
N PHE A 22 12.01 -11.93 -1.52
CA PHE A 22 13.16 -12.75 -1.92
C PHE A 22 14.40 -11.94 -2.32
N ARG A 23 14.29 -10.64 -2.54
CA ARG A 23 15.42 -9.80 -2.92
C ARG A 23 16.28 -9.44 -1.71
N LYS A 24 17.56 -9.78 -1.77
CA LYS A 24 18.55 -9.45 -0.73
C LYS A 24 18.96 -7.97 -0.77
N HIS A 25 18.93 -7.34 -1.93
CA HIS A 25 19.30 -5.93 -2.08
C HIS A 25 18.09 -5.03 -1.86
N PRO A 26 18.16 -4.07 -0.90
CA PRO A 26 17.03 -3.20 -0.57
C PRO A 26 16.48 -2.40 -1.75
N VAL A 27 17.36 -1.94 -2.65
CA VAL A 27 16.95 -1.20 -3.86
C VAL A 27 16.12 -2.08 -4.79
N HIS A 28 16.52 -3.33 -5.02
CA HIS A 28 15.74 -4.25 -5.85
C HIS A 28 14.42 -4.64 -5.20
N ALA A 29 14.40 -4.78 -3.87
CA ALA A 29 13.16 -5.01 -3.12
C ALA A 29 12.19 -3.84 -3.28
N ALA A 30 12.68 -2.61 -3.14
CA ALA A 30 11.86 -1.41 -3.34
C ALA A 30 11.35 -1.26 -4.78
N LEU A 31 12.16 -1.58 -5.80
CA LEU A 31 11.69 -1.63 -7.19
C LEU A 31 10.61 -2.70 -7.41
N SER A 32 10.73 -3.86 -6.75
CA SER A 32 9.68 -4.88 -6.76
C SER A 32 8.39 -4.39 -6.08
N LEU A 33 8.51 -3.58 -5.02
CA LEU A 33 7.38 -2.92 -4.37
C LEU A 33 6.68 -1.94 -5.33
N VAL A 34 7.45 -1.14 -6.08
CA VAL A 34 6.87 -0.26 -7.11
C VAL A 34 6.04 -1.06 -8.12
N LEU A 35 6.57 -2.20 -8.59
CA LEU A 35 5.83 -3.08 -9.50
C LEU A 35 4.51 -3.57 -8.90
N THR A 36 4.52 -3.96 -7.61
CA THR A 36 3.30 -4.34 -6.88
C THR A 36 2.28 -3.21 -6.85
N LEU A 37 2.73 -1.99 -6.53
CA LEU A 37 1.86 -0.82 -6.43
C LEU A 37 1.25 -0.43 -7.77
N PHE A 38 2.00 -0.57 -8.87
CA PHE A 38 1.45 -0.41 -10.22
C PHE A 38 0.40 -1.47 -10.54
N GLY A 39 0.62 -2.72 -10.18
CA GLY A 39 -0.38 -3.78 -10.35
C GLY A 39 -1.68 -3.49 -9.59
N ILE A 40 -1.57 -2.96 -8.36
CA ILE A 40 -2.72 -2.53 -7.56
C ILE A 40 -3.44 -1.35 -8.25
N ALA A 41 -2.70 -0.39 -8.82
CA ALA A 41 -3.31 0.72 -9.56
C ALA A 41 -4.13 0.23 -10.77
N VAL A 42 -3.63 -0.77 -11.51
CA VAL A 42 -4.37 -1.40 -12.61
C VAL A 42 -5.64 -2.09 -12.11
N LEU A 43 -5.60 -2.75 -10.93
CA LEU A 43 -6.79 -3.34 -10.32
C LEU A 43 -7.82 -2.28 -9.91
N PHE A 44 -7.39 -1.11 -9.44
CA PHE A 44 -8.30 -0.01 -9.16
C PHE A 44 -8.97 0.53 -10.42
N VAL A 45 -8.23 0.69 -11.52
CA VAL A 45 -8.83 1.07 -12.82
C VAL A 45 -9.84 0.02 -13.28
N ALA A 46 -9.51 -1.28 -13.15
CA ALA A 46 -10.44 -2.36 -13.52
C ALA A 46 -11.74 -2.36 -12.70
N GLN A 47 -11.74 -1.72 -11.53
CA GLN A 47 -12.92 -1.54 -10.67
C GLN A 47 -13.57 -0.16 -10.80
N SER A 48 -13.26 0.61 -11.84
CA SER A 48 -13.75 1.98 -12.06
C SER A 48 -13.42 2.95 -10.91
N ALA A 49 -12.34 2.67 -10.16
CA ALA A 49 -11.85 3.51 -9.08
C ALA A 49 -10.65 4.36 -9.56
N GLU A 50 -10.86 5.17 -10.57
CA GLU A 50 -9.81 5.89 -11.30
C GLU A 50 -9.06 6.89 -10.42
N PHE A 51 -9.77 7.56 -9.51
CA PHE A 51 -9.13 8.48 -8.56
C PHE A 51 -8.19 7.75 -7.62
N LEU A 52 -8.59 6.58 -7.11
CA LEU A 52 -7.73 5.76 -6.25
C LEU A 52 -6.51 5.26 -7.02
N ALA A 53 -6.67 4.87 -8.28
CA ALA A 53 -5.56 4.46 -9.12
C ALA A 53 -4.54 5.60 -9.31
N ALA A 54 -5.01 6.82 -9.57
CA ALA A 54 -4.16 7.99 -9.69
C ALA A 54 -3.39 8.28 -8.38
N VAL A 55 -4.07 8.28 -7.25
CA VAL A 55 -3.44 8.45 -5.93
C VAL A 55 -2.42 7.35 -5.64
N GLN A 56 -2.74 6.09 -5.98
CA GLN A 56 -1.84 4.95 -5.82
C GLN A 56 -0.51 5.16 -6.56
N VAL A 57 -0.56 5.66 -7.79
CA VAL A 57 0.65 5.91 -8.58
C VAL A 57 1.39 7.16 -8.09
N ILE A 58 0.70 8.27 -7.91
CA ILE A 58 1.32 9.56 -7.60
C ILE A 58 1.90 9.56 -6.17
N VAL A 59 1.12 9.15 -5.19
CA VAL A 59 1.50 9.26 -3.79
C VAL A 59 2.31 8.03 -3.35
N TYR A 60 1.76 6.82 -3.55
CA TYR A 60 2.42 5.61 -3.04
C TYR A 60 3.66 5.23 -3.86
N ALA A 61 3.52 5.02 -5.17
CA ALA A 61 4.65 4.64 -6.00
C ALA A 61 5.59 5.82 -6.27
N GLY A 62 5.06 7.02 -6.49
CA GLY A 62 5.84 8.22 -6.82
C GLY A 62 6.50 8.87 -5.60
N ALA A 63 5.74 9.28 -4.60
CA ALA A 63 6.30 10.06 -3.50
C ALA A 63 6.89 9.19 -2.39
N ILE A 64 6.12 8.24 -1.85
CA ILE A 64 6.51 7.49 -0.65
C ILE A 64 7.63 6.50 -0.96
N VAL A 65 7.51 5.67 -1.99
CA VAL A 65 8.53 4.65 -2.29
C VAL A 65 9.81 5.29 -2.81
N ILE A 66 9.72 6.35 -3.60
CA ILE A 66 10.93 7.07 -4.07
C ILE A 66 11.65 7.74 -2.90
N LEU A 67 10.91 8.37 -1.96
CA LEU A 67 11.50 8.90 -0.74
C LEU A 67 12.19 7.80 0.08
N PHE A 68 11.54 6.65 0.23
CA PHE A 68 12.09 5.51 0.94
C PHE A 68 13.37 4.97 0.25
N LEU A 69 13.36 4.84 -1.07
CA LEU A 69 14.53 4.48 -1.87
C LEU A 69 15.68 5.46 -1.65
N PHE A 70 15.40 6.75 -1.67
CA PHE A 70 16.40 7.79 -1.45
C PHE A 70 17.02 7.68 -0.06
N VAL A 71 16.20 7.47 0.97
CA VAL A 71 16.67 7.29 2.36
C VAL A 71 17.54 6.05 2.50
N ILE A 72 17.14 4.90 1.96
CA ILE A 72 17.93 3.67 2.00
C ILE A 72 19.29 3.86 1.32
N MET A 73 19.28 4.51 0.16
CA MET A 73 20.49 4.79 -0.60
C MET A 73 21.42 5.74 0.16
N LEU A 74 20.90 6.76 0.84
CA LEU A 74 21.70 7.69 1.66
C LEU A 74 22.28 7.02 2.90
N LEU A 75 21.55 6.12 3.54
CA LEU A 75 22.02 5.38 4.72
C LEU A 75 23.05 4.31 4.35
N GLY A 76 23.21 3.99 3.07
CA GLY A 76 24.18 3.01 2.61
C GLY A 76 23.90 1.59 3.10
N VAL A 77 22.64 1.21 3.24
CA VAL A 77 22.18 -0.13 3.68
C VAL A 77 22.41 -1.19 2.59
N ASP A 78 23.41 -1.00 1.74
CA ASP A 78 23.76 -1.96 0.67
C ASP A 78 24.46 -3.24 1.17
N LYS A 79 24.92 -3.24 2.39
CA LYS A 79 25.46 -4.46 3.01
C LYS A 79 24.34 -5.16 3.75
N ALA A 80 23.76 -6.18 3.10
CA ALA A 80 23.07 -7.22 3.84
C ALA A 80 24.10 -7.77 4.85
N GLU A 81 24.09 -7.30 6.09
CA GLU A 81 24.70 -8.02 7.17
C GLU A 81 24.10 -9.42 7.11
N ASP A 82 24.98 -10.41 7.06
CA ASP A 82 24.58 -11.81 7.17
C ASP A 82 23.91 -11.99 8.53
N LEU A 83 22.62 -11.69 8.60
CA LEU A 83 21.75 -11.99 9.72
C LEU A 83 21.52 -13.51 9.78
N ASN A 84 22.62 -14.24 9.81
CA ASN A 84 22.63 -15.68 10.01
C ASN A 84 22.43 -16.03 11.50
N ILE A 85 21.75 -15.15 12.23
CA ILE A 85 21.34 -15.36 13.62
C ILE A 85 19.88 -15.74 13.61
N GLU A 86 19.58 -16.92 13.08
CA GLU A 86 18.30 -17.58 13.40
C GLU A 86 18.50 -18.36 14.71
N PRO A 87 18.04 -17.86 15.86
CA PRO A 87 18.27 -18.53 17.16
C PRO A 87 17.54 -19.88 17.27
N ILE A 88 16.57 -20.15 16.37
CA ILE A 88 15.77 -21.39 16.44
C ILE A 88 15.43 -21.85 15.01
N ALA A 89 16.08 -22.91 14.56
CA ALA A 89 15.86 -23.50 13.22
C ALA A 89 14.40 -23.97 12.98
N SER A 90 13.65 -24.28 14.02
CA SER A 90 12.23 -24.69 13.94
C SER A 90 11.27 -23.52 13.70
N GLN A 91 11.66 -22.27 14.00
CA GLN A 91 10.81 -21.08 13.86
C GLN A 91 10.39 -20.84 12.42
N ARG A 92 11.25 -21.16 11.47
CA ARG A 92 11.00 -21.02 10.02
C ARG A 92 9.84 -21.93 9.57
N TRP A 93 9.79 -23.15 10.05
CA TRP A 93 8.71 -24.10 9.74
C TRP A 93 7.39 -23.69 10.40
N ILE A 94 7.44 -23.23 11.64
CA ILE A 94 6.26 -22.73 12.38
C ILE A 94 5.69 -21.49 11.68
N ALA A 95 6.53 -20.55 11.27
CA ALA A 95 6.11 -19.37 10.52
C ALA A 95 5.49 -19.73 9.15
N GLY A 96 6.07 -20.71 8.45
CA GLY A 96 5.51 -21.22 7.19
C GLY A 96 4.13 -21.87 7.38
N LEU A 97 3.97 -22.72 8.38
CA LEU A 97 2.69 -23.34 8.71
C LEU A 97 1.64 -22.33 9.17
N ALA A 98 2.04 -21.35 9.99
CA ALA A 98 1.14 -20.28 10.42
C ALA A 98 0.69 -19.40 9.24
N GLY A 99 1.60 -19.05 8.34
CA GLY A 99 1.28 -18.30 7.12
C GLY A 99 0.32 -19.06 6.21
N LEU A 100 0.58 -20.35 6.00
CA LEU A 100 -0.27 -21.20 5.16
C LEU A 100 -1.66 -21.41 5.79
N GLY A 101 -1.72 -21.55 7.12
CA GLY A 101 -2.97 -21.62 7.88
C GLY A 101 -3.78 -20.32 7.76
N MET A 102 -3.11 -19.16 7.83
CA MET A 102 -3.76 -17.86 7.70
C MET A 102 -4.32 -17.64 6.29
N VAL A 103 -3.55 -17.99 5.25
CA VAL A 103 -4.03 -17.93 3.85
C VAL A 103 -5.20 -18.88 3.64
N GLY A 104 -5.12 -20.12 4.18
CA GLY A 104 -6.21 -21.10 4.10
C GLY A 104 -7.48 -20.60 4.78
N LEU A 105 -7.36 -19.99 5.95
CA LEU A 105 -8.49 -19.44 6.71
C LEU A 105 -9.13 -18.25 5.99
N LEU A 106 -8.32 -17.35 5.42
CA LEU A 106 -8.82 -16.23 4.62
C LEU A 106 -9.53 -16.71 3.36
N THR A 107 -8.95 -17.71 2.67
CA THR A 107 -9.57 -18.30 1.48
C THR A 107 -10.89 -18.99 1.83
N ALA A 108 -10.93 -19.75 2.92
CA ALA A 108 -12.14 -20.38 3.40
C ALA A 108 -13.21 -19.34 3.78
N ALA A 109 -12.82 -18.26 4.47
CA ALA A 109 -13.73 -17.18 4.82
C ALA A 109 -14.33 -16.48 3.61
N VAL A 110 -13.54 -16.23 2.56
CA VAL A 110 -14.02 -15.64 1.31
C VAL A 110 -14.95 -16.59 0.57
N VAL A 111 -14.61 -17.87 0.46
CA VAL A 111 -15.45 -18.88 -0.23
C VAL A 111 -16.74 -19.13 0.53
N SER A 112 -16.68 -19.28 1.86
CA SER A 112 -17.88 -19.50 2.69
C SER A 112 -18.72 -18.24 2.89
N GLY A 113 -18.07 -17.06 2.86
CA GLY A 113 -18.74 -15.76 3.01
C GLY A 113 -19.37 -15.25 1.71
N SER A 114 -19.08 -15.87 0.56
CA SER A 114 -19.59 -15.42 -0.74
C SER A 114 -21.12 -15.39 -0.82
N ASP A 115 -21.81 -16.29 -0.15
CA ASP A 115 -23.28 -16.32 -0.12
C ASP A 115 -23.86 -15.20 0.76
N ILE A 116 -23.21 -14.90 1.89
CA ILE A 116 -23.63 -13.84 2.83
C ILE A 116 -23.29 -12.46 2.25
N LEU A 117 -22.15 -12.33 1.57
CA LEU A 117 -21.72 -11.10 0.93
C LEU A 117 -22.50 -10.80 -0.34
N ARG A 118 -23.01 -11.82 -1.02
CA ARG A 118 -23.83 -11.66 -2.23
C ARG A 118 -25.20 -11.07 -1.94
N GLU A 119 -25.80 -11.34 -0.78
CA GLU A 119 -27.04 -10.70 -0.35
C GLU A 119 -26.84 -9.28 0.21
N ARG A 120 -25.67 -8.99 0.80
CA ARG A 120 -25.33 -7.66 1.32
C ARG A 120 -24.54 -6.79 0.35
N GLY A 121 -24.12 -7.35 -0.76
CA GLY A 121 -23.30 -6.69 -1.78
C GLY A 121 -24.06 -5.76 -2.73
N LEU A 122 -25.26 -5.31 -2.37
CA LEU A 122 -25.86 -4.09 -2.92
C LEU A 122 -25.21 -2.87 -2.27
N GLY A 123 -23.87 -2.93 -2.15
CA GLY A 123 -23.08 -1.76 -1.81
C GLY A 123 -23.21 -0.69 -2.90
N ILE A 124 -22.81 0.48 -2.56
CA ILE A 124 -22.77 1.74 -3.30
C ILE A 124 -22.37 1.60 -4.79
N ALA A 125 -21.67 0.53 -5.15
CA ALA A 125 -21.24 0.24 -6.51
C ALA A 125 -22.36 -0.06 -7.52
N SER A 126 -23.53 -0.54 -7.08
CA SER A 126 -24.62 -0.89 -8.01
C SER A 126 -25.51 0.30 -8.38
N SER A 127 -25.50 1.36 -7.56
CA SER A 127 -26.26 2.58 -7.85
C SER A 127 -25.45 3.62 -8.62
N VAL A 128 -24.17 3.36 -8.86
CA VAL A 128 -23.19 4.37 -9.25
C VAL A 128 -22.32 3.94 -10.44
N ALA A 129 -22.61 2.83 -11.05
CA ALA A 129 -22.03 2.49 -12.36
C ALA A 129 -22.58 3.43 -13.45
N GLY A 130 -22.49 4.74 -13.19
CA GLY A 130 -22.58 5.78 -14.20
C GLY A 130 -21.24 5.85 -14.92
N GLU A 131 -21.27 5.68 -16.16
CA GLU A 131 -20.28 5.53 -17.21
C GLU A 131 -19.22 6.66 -17.33
N ASN A 132 -19.07 7.52 -16.30
CA ASN A 132 -18.19 8.69 -16.36
C ASN A 132 -17.25 8.74 -15.14
N ALA A 133 -15.95 8.82 -15.41
CA ALA A 133 -14.90 9.06 -14.40
C ALA A 133 -15.19 10.29 -13.52
N ASP A 134 -15.81 11.31 -14.09
CA ASP A 134 -16.25 12.52 -13.39
C ASP A 134 -17.25 12.22 -12.27
N ALA A 135 -18.12 11.22 -12.44
CA ALA A 135 -19.09 10.82 -11.43
C ALA A 135 -18.41 10.19 -10.21
N ASN A 136 -17.32 9.43 -10.38
CA ASN A 136 -16.57 8.82 -9.29
C ASN A 136 -15.91 9.88 -8.39
N ILE A 137 -15.25 10.86 -8.99
CA ILE A 137 -14.58 11.95 -8.26
C ILE A 137 -15.61 12.81 -7.52
N GLN A 138 -16.72 13.15 -8.17
CA GLN A 138 -17.77 13.99 -7.58
C GLN A 138 -18.46 13.30 -6.39
N GLN A 139 -18.71 12.01 -6.47
CA GLN A 139 -19.28 11.24 -5.37
C GLN A 139 -18.33 11.12 -4.19
N LEU A 140 -17.05 10.83 -4.46
CA LEU A 140 -16.02 10.81 -3.44
C LEU A 140 -15.91 12.17 -2.75
N ALA A 141 -15.91 13.26 -3.53
CA ALA A 141 -15.87 14.61 -2.99
C ALA A 141 -17.11 14.90 -2.13
N ASN A 142 -18.30 14.55 -2.59
CA ASN A 142 -19.53 14.72 -1.81
C ASN A 142 -19.43 13.94 -0.48
N SER A 143 -19.00 12.69 -0.49
CA SER A 143 -18.86 11.89 0.74
C SER A 143 -17.84 12.52 1.69
N ILE A 144 -16.68 12.95 1.21
CA ILE A 144 -15.63 13.54 2.04
C ILE A 144 -16.10 14.85 2.67
N PHE A 145 -16.75 15.70 1.88
CA PHE A 145 -17.14 17.05 2.33
C PHE A 145 -18.55 17.16 2.96
N SER A 146 -19.35 16.08 2.97
CA SER A 146 -20.63 16.03 3.69
C SER A 146 -20.56 15.09 4.89
N ASP A 147 -20.32 13.79 4.65
CA ASP A 147 -20.43 12.77 5.68
C ASP A 147 -19.15 12.61 6.52
N TYR A 148 -17.97 12.82 5.89
CA TYR A 148 -16.68 12.58 6.50
C TYR A 148 -15.82 13.85 6.70
N VAL A 149 -16.45 15.02 6.79
CA VAL A 149 -15.76 16.32 6.99
C VAL A 149 -14.82 16.29 8.19
N PHE A 150 -15.25 15.72 9.31
CA PHE A 150 -14.45 15.61 10.52
C PHE A 150 -13.18 14.75 10.32
N ALA A 151 -13.29 13.64 9.61
CA ALA A 151 -12.15 12.81 9.26
C ALA A 151 -11.17 13.56 8.35
N PHE A 152 -11.68 14.31 7.38
CA PHE A 152 -10.88 15.17 6.50
C PHE A 152 -10.12 16.25 7.29
N GLU A 153 -10.78 16.90 8.25
CA GLU A 153 -10.17 17.94 9.10
C GLU A 153 -9.04 17.36 9.96
N ILE A 154 -9.26 16.19 10.60
CA ILE A 154 -8.22 15.52 11.39
C ILE A 154 -7.01 15.16 10.51
N THR A 155 -7.22 14.65 9.31
CA THR A 155 -6.12 14.32 8.40
C THR A 155 -5.33 15.55 7.96
N SER A 156 -5.99 16.70 7.79
CA SER A 156 -5.33 17.97 7.50
C SER A 156 -4.44 18.44 8.64
N VAL A 157 -4.92 18.36 9.88
CA VAL A 157 -4.13 18.66 11.09
C VAL A 157 -2.94 17.70 11.21
N LEU A 158 -3.14 16.40 10.96
CA LEU A 158 -2.08 15.40 10.97
C LEU A 158 -0.96 15.75 9.96
N LEU A 159 -1.35 16.20 8.77
CA LEU A 159 -0.39 16.63 7.74
C LEU A 159 0.45 17.83 8.21
N VAL A 160 -0.20 18.84 8.82
CA VAL A 160 0.51 20.01 9.38
C VAL A 160 1.48 19.58 10.47
N VAL A 161 1.04 18.72 11.39
CA VAL A 161 1.90 18.19 12.47
C VAL A 161 3.09 17.42 11.91
N ALA A 162 2.88 16.60 10.86
CA ALA A 162 3.95 15.86 10.20
C ALA A 162 4.99 16.79 9.56
N VAL A 163 4.55 17.85 8.88
CA VAL A 163 5.44 18.85 8.27
C VAL A 163 6.23 19.61 9.34
N VAL A 164 5.57 20.11 10.38
CA VAL A 164 6.23 20.81 11.49
C VAL A 164 7.21 19.88 12.21
N GLY A 165 6.81 18.63 12.47
CA GLY A 165 7.65 17.62 13.10
C GLY A 165 8.93 17.34 12.31
N THR A 166 8.82 17.15 10.98
CA THR A 166 9.99 16.95 10.11
C THR A 166 10.94 18.14 10.12
N VAL A 167 10.44 19.37 10.06
CA VAL A 167 11.26 20.58 10.11
C VAL A 167 11.96 20.72 11.46
N LEU A 168 11.28 20.44 12.56
CA LEU A 168 11.88 20.50 13.90
C LEU A 168 12.95 19.44 14.10
N LEU A 169 12.74 18.23 13.62
CA LEU A 169 13.72 17.14 13.70
C LEU A 169 14.93 17.38 12.80
N ALA A 170 14.73 17.96 11.61
CA ALA A 170 15.82 18.29 10.68
C ALA A 170 16.67 19.47 11.15
N ARG A 171 16.15 20.32 12.04
CA ARG A 171 16.85 21.49 12.56
C ARG A 171 18.01 21.06 13.47
N ARG A 172 19.24 21.18 12.99
CA ARG A 172 20.44 21.02 13.82
C ARG A 172 20.41 22.06 14.96
N ARG A 173 20.49 21.59 16.20
CA ARG A 173 20.88 22.46 17.31
C ARG A 173 22.33 22.89 17.07
N THR A 174 22.53 24.13 16.65
CA THR A 174 23.87 24.74 16.70
C THR A 174 24.19 24.88 18.19
N GLY A 175 24.94 23.90 18.70
CA GLY A 175 25.49 23.98 20.05
C GLY A 175 26.30 25.24 20.14
N LYS A 176 25.87 26.22 20.95
CA LYS A 176 26.70 27.33 21.40
C LYS A 176 27.91 26.68 22.09
N GLY A 177 29.08 26.74 21.46
CA GLY A 177 30.33 26.42 22.13
C GLY A 177 30.42 27.30 23.37
N ILE A 178 30.53 26.65 24.52
CA ILE A 178 30.92 27.28 25.76
C ILE A 178 32.42 27.51 25.60
N ALA A 179 32.81 28.78 25.40
CA ALA A 179 34.16 29.25 25.58
C ALA A 179 34.44 29.43 27.06
#